data_d7c07e328a23cfae67ae28b3f062df0c
#
_entry.id   d7c07e328a23cfae67ae28b3f062df0c
#
_cell.length_a   1.000
_cell.length_b   1.000
_cell.length_c   1.000
_cell.angle_alpha   90.00
_cell.angle_beta   90.00
_cell.angle_gamma   90.00
#
_symmetry.space_group_name_H-M   'P 1'
#
loop_
_entity.id
_entity.type
_entity.pdbx_description
1 polymer ?
#
loop_
_entity_poly.entity_id
_entity_poly.type
_entity_poly.pdbx_seq_one_letter_code
_entity_poly.pdbx_strand_id
1 'polypeptide(L)'
;MRAARRLLLGLAASLLVLSGAGGSARSQTPPASATGNDEGRAPELEAAVRALVNDRALKDAQIGVVVMDADDGHILAQSGEHLVLNPASNAKLYTAAGALALLKGTHRYQTTLSGSLNGNNVSNLVIRGHGDPSLRSRDLWQMVAELRARGVRRIEGDVFVEQKFFDEQTTPPAFEQQPNEWAAFRAPVSAVALNGNTVTLAVRPTSAGQSAISWFDPPGFVDVDGAVKTGEDGADAVVLALSPNGKRLSAKLSGTVGADAKLVRYTRRVDDPRLLAGYALKAILEEQGIKVGGDVKLGSGEKGSVIARHESEPLSTLLYALGKNSDNFYAEMIFKSIAGERSRPAKSQDAADAISAWLVKNDLGDGGVVVKNGSGLFDSNRATAFSTAKLLRYCWQDSSMKNEFVAQLAIGGVDGTLHKRFRNTRARRAVRAKTGTLDDAIALSGYVLGPPGKSTIAFSILFNRVSGHAASARMAADKLVELIYQRQWR
;
A
#
# COMPACT_ATOMS: atom_id res chain seq x y z
N MET A 1 -27.35 -52.05 -15.77
CA MET A 1 -27.21 -52.85 -17.01
C MET A 1 -25.98 -52.38 -17.75
N ARG A 2 -25.00 -53.34 -17.83
CA ARG A 2 -24.01 -53.60 -18.90
C ARG A 2 -23.20 -52.41 -19.45
N ALA A 3 -21.91 -52.44 -19.62
CA ALA A 3 -20.75 -53.34 -19.48
C ALA A 3 -19.58 -52.60 -20.13
N ALA A 4 -18.52 -52.46 -19.49
CA ALA A 4 -17.17 -53.00 -19.62
C ALA A 4 -16.70 -53.34 -21.04
N ARG A 5 -15.50 -52.84 -21.39
CA ARG A 5 -14.41 -53.66 -21.95
C ARG A 5 -13.05 -52.91 -21.98
N ARG A 6 -12.14 -53.64 -21.40
CA ARG A 6 -10.65 -53.51 -21.43
C ARG A 6 -10.11 -53.77 -22.86
N LEU A 7 -8.89 -53.29 -23.16
CA LEU A 7 -7.88 -54.13 -23.78
C LEU A 7 -6.44 -53.60 -23.45
N LEU A 8 -5.65 -54.57 -23.06
CA LEU A 8 -4.22 -54.58 -22.72
C LEU A 8 -3.34 -54.88 -23.95
N LEU A 9 -2.02 -54.84 -23.75
CA LEU A 9 -0.82 -55.39 -24.47
C LEU A 9 -0.14 -54.40 -25.42
N GLY A 10 1.19 -54.33 -25.48
CA GLY A 10 2.22 -55.24 -25.00
C GLY A 10 3.63 -54.67 -25.13
N LEU A 11 4.50 -55.28 -24.34
CA LEU A 11 5.94 -55.11 -24.31
C LEU A 11 6.63 -55.49 -25.64
N ALA A 12 7.80 -54.84 -25.91
CA ALA A 12 8.94 -55.53 -26.54
C ALA A 12 10.26 -54.96 -26.05
N ALA A 13 11.01 -55.74 -25.32
CA ALA A 13 12.38 -55.56 -24.97
C ALA A 13 13.25 -56.10 -26.13
N SER A 14 14.38 -55.45 -26.38
CA SER A 14 15.48 -56.06 -27.14
C SER A 14 16.81 -55.67 -26.50
N LEU A 15 17.42 -56.66 -25.86
CA LEU A 15 18.85 -56.70 -25.52
C LEU A 15 19.69 -56.88 -26.78
N LEU A 16 20.84 -56.24 -26.86
CA LEU A 16 21.99 -56.69 -27.60
C LEU A 16 23.28 -56.41 -26.81
N VAL A 17 24.10 -57.45 -26.69
CA VAL A 17 25.27 -57.55 -25.83
C VAL A 17 26.54 -57.57 -26.73
N LEU A 18 27.61 -56.94 -26.20
CA LEU A 18 29.04 -57.16 -26.35
C LEU A 18 29.78 -56.77 -27.64
N SER A 19 30.80 -55.96 -27.46
CA SER A 19 32.19 -56.48 -27.42
C SER A 19 33.14 -55.32 -27.06
N GLY A 20 34.18 -55.69 -26.24
CA GLY A 20 35.11 -54.76 -25.67
C GLY A 20 36.34 -54.49 -26.57
N ALA A 21 37.02 -53.41 -26.24
CA ALA A 21 38.44 -53.22 -26.50
C ALA A 21 39.02 -52.29 -25.43
N GLY A 22 40.05 -52.70 -24.77
CA GLY A 22 40.77 -51.98 -23.74
C GLY A 22 41.52 -50.76 -24.29
N GLY A 23 41.47 -49.72 -23.50
CA GLY A 23 42.24 -48.50 -23.73
C GLY A 23 42.59 -47.84 -22.40
N SER A 24 43.84 -47.66 -22.14
CA SER A 24 44.52 -47.14 -20.96
C SER A 24 43.86 -45.92 -20.30
N ALA A 25 43.67 -46.03 -18.99
CA ALA A 25 43.34 -44.93 -18.14
C ALA A 25 44.43 -43.86 -18.13
N ARG A 26 44.22 -42.75 -18.80
CA ARG A 26 44.89 -41.48 -18.49
C ARG A 26 44.11 -40.79 -17.39
N SER A 27 44.73 -40.61 -16.23
CA SER A 27 44.34 -39.73 -15.16
C SER A 27 44.13 -38.33 -15.74
N GLN A 28 42.86 -37.91 -15.87
CA GLN A 28 42.54 -36.53 -16.12
C GLN A 28 42.39 -35.83 -14.74
N THR A 29 43.36 -34.99 -14.44
CA THR A 29 43.24 -33.96 -13.40
C THR A 29 41.96 -33.19 -13.65
N PRO A 30 41.10 -32.93 -12.62
CA PRO A 30 39.94 -32.09 -12.82
C PRO A 30 40.43 -30.70 -13.28
N PRO A 31 39.69 -30.04 -14.21
CA PRO A 31 40.05 -28.69 -14.61
C PRO A 31 39.99 -27.79 -13.38
N ALA A 32 41.05 -27.02 -13.19
CA ALA A 32 41.10 -25.96 -12.19
C ALA A 32 39.82 -25.14 -12.28
N SER A 33 39.17 -24.95 -11.14
CA SER A 33 38.02 -24.04 -11.00
C SER A 33 38.38 -22.74 -11.71
N ALA A 34 37.59 -22.41 -12.72
CA ALA A 34 37.66 -21.10 -13.36
C ALA A 34 37.61 -20.04 -12.26
N THR A 35 38.70 -19.33 -12.08
CA THR A 35 38.75 -18.06 -11.35
C THR A 35 37.78 -17.15 -12.04
N GLY A 36 36.55 -17.07 -11.49
CA GLY A 36 35.54 -16.10 -11.93
C GLY A 36 36.14 -14.71 -11.80
N ASN A 37 36.06 -13.96 -12.88
CA ASN A 37 36.55 -12.62 -13.00
C ASN A 37 36.14 -11.76 -11.78
N ASP A 38 37.15 -11.27 -11.06
CA ASP A 38 37.04 -10.41 -9.88
C ASP A 38 36.61 -8.96 -10.26
N GLU A 39 36.33 -8.71 -11.54
CA GLU A 39 36.06 -7.38 -12.10
C GLU A 39 34.72 -6.76 -11.64
N GLY A 40 33.87 -7.49 -10.95
CA GLY A 40 32.54 -6.99 -10.52
C GLY A 40 32.38 -6.71 -9.03
N ARG A 41 33.22 -7.28 -8.19
CA ARG A 41 33.09 -7.10 -6.73
C ARG A 41 33.54 -5.72 -6.28
N ALA A 42 32.88 -5.21 -5.21
CA ALA A 42 33.19 -3.92 -4.60
C ALA A 42 33.72 -4.15 -3.19
N PRO A 43 35.04 -4.38 -3.00
CA PRO A 43 35.60 -4.75 -1.70
C PRO A 43 35.23 -3.80 -0.57
N GLU A 44 35.10 -2.50 -0.86
CA GLU A 44 34.66 -1.50 0.12
C GLU A 44 33.19 -1.65 0.52
N LEU A 45 32.30 -2.03 -0.40
CA LEU A 45 30.88 -2.31 -0.09
C LEU A 45 30.74 -3.63 0.64
N GLU A 46 31.50 -4.66 0.26
CA GLU A 46 31.53 -5.93 1.00
C GLU A 46 32.03 -5.71 2.45
N ALA A 47 33.06 -4.91 2.63
CA ALA A 47 33.55 -4.55 3.97
C ALA A 47 32.50 -3.78 4.78
N ALA A 48 31.77 -2.86 4.13
CA ALA A 48 30.69 -2.11 4.75
C ALA A 48 29.52 -3.01 5.14
N VAL A 49 29.12 -3.95 4.30
CA VAL A 49 28.07 -4.94 4.59
C VAL A 49 28.51 -5.84 5.75
N ARG A 50 29.77 -6.35 5.75
CA ARG A 50 30.31 -7.11 6.89
C ARG A 50 30.29 -6.32 8.18
N ALA A 51 30.69 -5.05 8.14
CA ALA A 51 30.66 -4.16 9.32
C ALA A 51 29.24 -3.94 9.85
N LEU A 52 28.26 -3.77 8.95
CA LEU A 52 26.84 -3.63 9.30
C LEU A 52 26.30 -4.87 10.00
N VAL A 53 26.55 -6.06 9.44
CA VAL A 53 26.05 -7.33 9.98
C VAL A 53 26.72 -7.69 11.32
N ASN A 54 27.96 -7.25 11.54
CA ASN A 54 28.71 -7.49 12.78
C ASN A 54 28.61 -6.32 13.78
N ASP A 55 27.70 -5.36 13.58
CA ASP A 55 27.50 -4.25 14.50
C ASP A 55 27.01 -4.78 15.87
N ARG A 56 27.73 -4.45 16.93
CA ARG A 56 27.41 -4.91 18.31
C ARG A 56 26.02 -4.50 18.76
N ALA A 57 25.52 -3.36 18.29
CA ALA A 57 24.14 -2.90 18.61
C ALA A 57 23.08 -3.73 17.90
N LEU A 58 23.44 -4.54 16.90
CA LEU A 58 22.54 -5.37 16.08
C LEU A 58 22.85 -6.86 16.19
N LYS A 59 23.61 -7.30 17.21
CA LYS A 59 24.11 -8.67 17.37
C LYS A 59 23.04 -9.76 17.32
N ASP A 60 21.81 -9.47 17.77
CA ASP A 60 20.69 -10.41 17.82
C ASP A 60 19.74 -10.26 16.60
N ALA A 61 20.01 -9.29 15.74
CA ALA A 61 19.18 -9.01 14.57
C ALA A 61 19.39 -10.08 13.47
N GLN A 62 18.31 -10.35 12.74
CA GLN A 62 18.37 -11.06 11.46
C GLN A 62 18.48 -10.00 10.35
N ILE A 63 19.54 -10.06 9.57
CA ILE A 63 19.86 -8.99 8.62
C ILE A 63 20.05 -9.59 7.22
N GLY A 64 19.25 -9.11 6.26
CA GLY A 64 19.40 -9.41 4.85
C GLY A 64 19.81 -8.14 4.08
N VAL A 65 20.88 -8.24 3.32
CA VAL A 65 21.42 -7.11 2.52
C VAL A 65 21.76 -7.60 1.12
N VAL A 66 21.35 -6.81 0.12
CA VAL A 66 21.81 -6.93 -1.27
C VAL A 66 22.07 -5.54 -1.82
N VAL A 67 23.22 -5.36 -2.46
CA VAL A 67 23.60 -4.20 -3.27
C VAL A 67 23.89 -4.70 -4.67
N MET A 68 23.15 -4.25 -5.66
CA MET A 68 23.13 -4.77 -7.02
C MET A 68 23.17 -3.63 -8.03
N ASP A 69 23.93 -3.76 -9.08
CA ASP A 69 23.82 -2.88 -10.24
C ASP A 69 22.45 -3.09 -10.92
N ALA A 70 21.68 -2.01 -11.09
CA ALA A 70 20.33 -2.10 -11.63
C ALA A 70 20.32 -2.31 -13.16
N ASP A 71 21.41 -1.97 -13.84
CA ASP A 71 21.50 -2.06 -15.29
C ASP A 71 21.90 -3.48 -15.73
N ASP A 72 22.97 -4.07 -15.19
CA ASP A 72 23.43 -5.40 -15.60
C ASP A 72 23.06 -6.54 -14.62
N GLY A 73 22.70 -6.21 -13.37
CA GLY A 73 22.30 -7.18 -12.35
C GLY A 73 23.46 -7.75 -11.55
N HIS A 74 24.67 -7.20 -11.72
CA HIS A 74 25.83 -7.64 -10.97
C HIS A 74 25.67 -7.34 -9.47
N ILE A 75 25.96 -8.32 -8.61
CA ILE A 75 25.90 -8.18 -7.16
C ILE A 75 27.20 -7.60 -6.66
N LEU A 76 27.16 -6.38 -6.13
CA LEU A 76 28.32 -5.66 -5.61
C LEU A 76 28.67 -6.05 -4.17
N ALA A 77 27.65 -6.35 -3.36
CA ALA A 77 27.81 -6.85 -1.99
C ALA A 77 26.50 -7.48 -1.50
N GLN A 78 26.61 -8.51 -0.69
CA GLN A 78 25.45 -9.16 -0.07
C GLN A 78 25.82 -9.86 1.25
N SER A 79 24.79 -10.07 2.09
CA SER A 79 24.86 -10.91 3.29
C SER A 79 23.47 -11.29 3.74
N GLY A 80 23.25 -12.56 4.10
CA GLY A 80 21.93 -13.05 4.52
C GLY A 80 20.83 -12.77 3.49
N GLU A 81 21.20 -12.71 2.22
CA GLU A 81 20.37 -12.25 1.09
C GLU A 81 19.12 -13.08 0.90
N HIS A 82 19.14 -14.36 1.26
CA HIS A 82 18.01 -15.30 1.19
C HIS A 82 17.28 -15.51 2.52
N LEU A 83 17.64 -14.78 3.58
CA LEU A 83 16.87 -14.82 4.83
C LEU A 83 15.43 -14.34 4.56
N VAL A 84 14.48 -15.18 4.96
CA VAL A 84 13.05 -14.89 4.83
C VAL A 84 12.62 -14.01 5.99
N LEU A 85 12.45 -12.72 5.72
CA LEU A 85 12.23 -11.68 6.72
C LEU A 85 10.87 -10.99 6.53
N ASN A 86 10.34 -10.38 7.59
CA ASN A 86 9.22 -9.47 7.50
C ASN A 86 9.72 -8.16 6.85
N PRO A 87 9.24 -7.80 5.64
CA PRO A 87 9.70 -6.61 4.93
C PRO A 87 9.11 -5.31 5.49
N ALA A 88 8.20 -5.39 6.47
CA ALA A 88 7.41 -4.25 6.90
C ALA A 88 6.80 -3.53 5.68
N SER A 89 6.75 -2.20 5.68
CA SER A 89 6.20 -1.44 4.54
C SER A 89 6.98 -1.56 3.22
N ASN A 90 8.09 -2.31 3.15
CA ASN A 90 8.69 -2.65 1.86
C ASN A 90 7.81 -3.64 1.06
N ALA A 91 6.83 -4.30 1.68
CA ALA A 91 5.76 -5.02 0.97
C ALA A 91 5.05 -4.15 -0.07
N LYS A 92 4.98 -2.83 0.16
CA LYS A 92 4.40 -1.86 -0.78
C LYS A 92 5.15 -1.76 -2.11
N LEU A 93 6.42 -2.18 -2.16
CA LEU A 93 7.16 -2.29 -3.43
C LEU A 93 6.54 -3.35 -4.34
N TYR A 94 6.15 -4.49 -3.76
CA TYR A 94 5.48 -5.58 -4.48
C TYR A 94 4.06 -5.17 -4.92
N THR A 95 3.34 -4.46 -4.05
CA THR A 95 2.02 -3.92 -4.37
C THR A 95 2.09 -2.91 -5.52
N ALA A 96 3.04 -1.96 -5.47
CA ALA A 96 3.21 -0.94 -6.51
C ALA A 96 3.62 -1.56 -7.85
N ALA A 97 4.58 -2.48 -7.84
CA ALA A 97 5.03 -3.18 -9.05
C ALA A 97 3.92 -4.03 -9.66
N GLY A 98 3.22 -4.84 -8.82
CA GLY A 98 2.08 -5.63 -9.25
C GLY A 98 0.95 -4.79 -9.81
N ALA A 99 0.62 -3.66 -9.18
CA ALA A 99 -0.41 -2.74 -9.67
C ALA A 99 -0.02 -2.11 -11.02
N LEU A 100 1.22 -1.63 -11.18
CA LEU A 100 1.69 -1.09 -12.46
C LEU A 100 1.70 -2.15 -13.56
N ALA A 101 2.10 -3.38 -13.24
CA ALA A 101 2.12 -4.48 -14.20
C ALA A 101 0.72 -4.93 -14.63
N LEU A 102 -0.23 -5.04 -13.69
CA LEU A 102 -1.53 -5.69 -13.89
C LEU A 102 -2.67 -4.72 -14.19
N LEU A 103 -2.62 -3.47 -13.66
CA LEU A 103 -3.62 -2.43 -13.91
C LEU A 103 -3.14 -1.36 -14.89
N LYS A 104 -1.83 -1.12 -15.01
CA LYS A 104 -1.15 -0.04 -15.73
C LYS A 104 -1.18 1.31 -15.01
N GLY A 105 -0.16 2.15 -15.24
CA GLY A 105 -0.04 3.47 -14.62
C GLY A 105 -1.17 4.44 -14.97
N THR A 106 -1.82 4.24 -16.10
CA THR A 106 -2.96 5.06 -16.59
C THR A 106 -4.32 4.66 -16.01
N HIS A 107 -4.41 3.55 -15.29
CA HIS A 107 -5.66 3.10 -14.68
C HIS A 107 -6.28 4.18 -13.80
N ARG A 108 -7.61 4.36 -13.89
CA ARG A 108 -8.39 5.29 -13.07
C ARG A 108 -9.55 4.57 -12.42
N TYR A 109 -9.79 4.86 -11.16
CA TYR A 109 -10.94 4.35 -10.43
C TYR A 109 -12.16 5.24 -10.72
N GLN A 110 -13.33 4.61 -10.76
CA GLN A 110 -14.59 5.32 -11.00
C GLN A 110 -15.54 5.19 -9.81
N THR A 111 -16.19 6.30 -9.48
CA THR A 111 -17.34 6.34 -8.59
C THR A 111 -18.51 6.97 -9.33
N THR A 112 -19.69 6.35 -9.29
CA THR A 112 -20.87 6.81 -10.01
C THR A 112 -22.06 7.00 -9.09
N LEU A 113 -22.88 8.00 -9.41
CA LEU A 113 -24.24 8.12 -8.91
C LEU A 113 -25.19 7.74 -10.04
N SER A 114 -26.12 6.83 -9.76
CA SER A 114 -27.11 6.36 -10.74
C SER A 114 -28.50 6.32 -10.13
N GLY A 115 -29.52 6.49 -10.97
CA GLY A 115 -30.91 6.45 -10.57
C GLY A 115 -31.84 6.68 -11.77
N SER A 116 -33.14 6.46 -11.56
CA SER A 116 -34.18 6.73 -12.53
C SER A 116 -34.69 8.14 -12.34
N LEU A 117 -34.41 9.02 -13.31
CA LEU A 117 -34.82 10.44 -13.29
C LEU A 117 -36.26 10.56 -13.82
N ASN A 118 -37.11 11.21 -13.03
CA ASN A 118 -38.50 11.54 -13.41
C ASN A 118 -38.76 13.04 -13.11
N GLY A 119 -38.66 13.87 -14.12
CA GLY A 119 -38.64 15.32 -13.96
C GLY A 119 -37.47 15.77 -13.07
N ASN A 120 -37.78 16.44 -11.95
CA ASN A 120 -36.80 16.89 -10.97
C ASN A 120 -36.56 15.89 -9.81
N ASN A 121 -37.14 14.70 -9.91
CA ASN A 121 -37.05 13.68 -8.88
C ASN A 121 -36.23 12.48 -9.38
N VAL A 122 -35.55 11.80 -8.44
CA VAL A 122 -34.90 10.51 -8.64
C VAL A 122 -35.56 9.52 -7.69
N SER A 123 -35.98 8.35 -8.19
CA SER A 123 -36.70 7.35 -7.36
C SER A 123 -35.85 6.87 -6.20
N ASN A 124 -34.75 6.20 -6.50
CA ASN A 124 -33.67 5.83 -5.56
C ASN A 124 -32.34 6.26 -6.14
N LEU A 125 -31.42 6.65 -5.27
CA LEU A 125 -30.06 7.03 -5.67
C LEU A 125 -29.08 5.93 -5.27
N VAL A 126 -28.25 5.46 -6.21
CA VAL A 126 -27.23 4.44 -5.96
C VAL A 126 -25.85 5.06 -6.12
N ILE A 127 -25.02 5.01 -5.08
CA ILE A 127 -23.58 5.26 -5.19
C ILE A 127 -22.85 3.93 -5.36
N ARG A 128 -22.05 3.82 -6.42
CA ARG A 128 -21.22 2.66 -6.75
C ARG A 128 -19.78 3.07 -6.91
N GLY A 129 -18.85 2.35 -6.28
CA GLY A 129 -17.41 2.59 -6.38
C GLY A 129 -16.66 1.35 -6.84
N HIS A 130 -15.51 1.58 -7.47
CA HIS A 130 -14.60 0.54 -7.92
C HIS A 130 -13.28 0.55 -7.12
N GLY A 131 -13.34 0.88 -5.83
CA GLY A 131 -12.17 0.82 -4.95
C GLY A 131 -11.25 2.05 -5.04
N ASP A 132 -11.78 3.23 -5.36
CA ASP A 132 -11.00 4.49 -5.37
C ASP A 132 -10.49 4.85 -3.96
N PRO A 133 -9.16 4.82 -3.71
CA PRO A 133 -8.61 5.22 -2.41
C PRO A 133 -8.65 6.73 -2.19
N SER A 134 -8.88 7.52 -3.24
CA SER A 134 -8.70 8.97 -3.23
C SER A 134 -9.99 9.76 -3.07
N LEU A 135 -11.17 9.12 -3.14
CA LEU A 135 -12.47 9.79 -3.05
C LEU A 135 -12.60 10.56 -1.73
N ARG A 136 -12.97 11.83 -1.81
CA ARG A 136 -13.12 12.75 -0.68
C ARG A 136 -14.53 13.37 -0.64
N SER A 137 -14.89 13.93 0.50
CA SER A 137 -16.17 14.65 0.68
C SER A 137 -16.38 15.74 -0.39
N ARG A 138 -15.31 16.45 -0.80
CA ARG A 138 -15.36 17.45 -1.87
C ARG A 138 -15.77 16.86 -3.23
N ASP A 139 -15.39 15.64 -3.52
CA ASP A 139 -15.71 14.98 -4.78
C ASP A 139 -17.18 14.57 -4.79
N LEU A 140 -17.71 14.06 -3.67
CA LEU A 140 -19.15 13.85 -3.50
C LEU A 140 -19.92 15.16 -3.62
N TRP A 141 -19.40 16.24 -3.05
CA TRP A 141 -20.02 17.57 -3.14
C TRP A 141 -20.15 18.03 -4.60
N GLN A 142 -19.11 17.81 -5.42
CA GLN A 142 -19.14 18.08 -6.86
C GLN A 142 -20.16 17.21 -7.59
N MET A 143 -20.19 15.91 -7.31
CA MET A 143 -21.17 15.00 -7.92
C MET A 143 -22.60 15.42 -7.59
N VAL A 144 -22.87 15.87 -6.36
CA VAL A 144 -24.20 16.39 -5.96
C VAL A 144 -24.51 17.72 -6.66
N ALA A 145 -23.52 18.60 -6.84
CA ALA A 145 -23.69 19.84 -7.61
C ALA A 145 -24.07 19.55 -9.08
N GLU A 146 -23.51 18.48 -9.68
CA GLU A 146 -23.92 18.03 -11.02
C GLU A 146 -25.39 17.56 -11.04
N LEU A 147 -25.84 16.79 -10.03
CA LEU A 147 -27.27 16.42 -9.92
C LEU A 147 -28.16 17.64 -9.84
N ARG A 148 -27.77 18.61 -9.02
CA ARG A 148 -28.51 19.87 -8.86
C ARG A 148 -28.56 20.69 -10.17
N ALA A 149 -27.43 20.75 -10.92
CA ALA A 149 -27.36 21.42 -12.20
C ALA A 149 -28.24 20.75 -13.28
N ARG A 150 -28.44 19.42 -13.18
CA ARG A 150 -29.38 18.66 -14.03
C ARG A 150 -30.85 18.84 -13.61
N GLY A 151 -31.13 19.64 -12.60
CA GLY A 151 -32.48 19.94 -12.13
C GLY A 151 -33.00 19.03 -11.03
N VAL A 152 -32.20 18.09 -10.50
CA VAL A 152 -32.63 17.21 -9.39
C VAL A 152 -32.91 18.05 -8.14
N ARG A 153 -34.05 17.81 -7.51
CA ARG A 153 -34.51 18.52 -6.29
C ARG A 153 -34.88 17.54 -5.16
N ARG A 154 -35.13 16.28 -5.51
CA ARG A 154 -35.56 15.28 -4.56
C ARG A 154 -35.10 13.88 -4.96
N ILE A 155 -34.65 13.13 -3.97
CA ILE A 155 -34.57 11.66 -4.00
C ILE A 155 -35.82 11.18 -3.25
N GLU A 156 -36.72 10.48 -3.94
CA GLU A 156 -38.02 10.08 -3.34
C GLU A 156 -37.86 8.95 -2.32
N GLY A 157 -37.00 7.99 -2.63
CA GLY A 157 -36.70 6.81 -1.81
C GLY A 157 -35.33 6.85 -1.15
N ASP A 158 -34.64 5.75 -1.22
CA ASP A 158 -33.42 5.46 -0.48
C ASP A 158 -32.13 5.87 -1.23
N VAL A 159 -31.07 6.06 -0.45
CA VAL A 159 -29.68 6.12 -0.94
C VAL A 159 -29.04 4.76 -0.75
N PHE A 160 -28.76 4.06 -1.83
CA PHE A 160 -28.10 2.75 -1.80
C PHE A 160 -26.59 2.91 -1.97
N VAL A 161 -25.82 2.13 -1.19
CA VAL A 161 -24.37 2.01 -1.33
C VAL A 161 -24.06 0.61 -1.86
N GLU A 162 -23.56 0.52 -3.09
CA GLU A 162 -23.21 -0.75 -3.72
C GLU A 162 -21.74 -1.08 -3.49
N GLN A 163 -21.49 -2.12 -2.69
CA GLN A 163 -20.15 -2.59 -2.32
C GLN A 163 -19.67 -3.81 -3.11
N LYS A 164 -20.38 -4.23 -4.16
CA LYS A 164 -20.14 -5.48 -4.87
C LYS A 164 -18.82 -5.61 -5.62
N PHE A 165 -18.08 -4.52 -5.79
CA PHE A 165 -16.76 -4.58 -6.41
C PHE A 165 -15.75 -5.31 -5.51
N PHE A 166 -15.82 -5.12 -4.19
CA PHE A 166 -15.07 -5.88 -3.19
C PHE A 166 -15.97 -6.90 -2.48
N ASP A 167 -15.38 -7.94 -1.90
CA ASP A 167 -16.07 -8.84 -0.99
C ASP A 167 -16.41 -8.14 0.35
N GLU A 168 -17.14 -8.85 1.21
CA GLU A 168 -17.58 -8.32 2.49
C GLU A 168 -16.46 -8.18 3.53
N GLN A 169 -15.26 -8.71 3.24
CA GLN A 169 -14.11 -8.63 4.14
C GLN A 169 -13.49 -7.23 4.07
N THR A 170 -13.92 -6.37 4.98
CA THR A 170 -13.43 -4.97 5.04
C THR A 170 -12.11 -4.82 5.78
N THR A 171 -11.81 -5.71 6.72
CA THR A 171 -10.53 -5.72 7.46
C THR A 171 -9.46 -6.42 6.62
N PRO A 172 -8.37 -5.73 6.22
CA PRO A 172 -7.28 -6.35 5.50
C PRO A 172 -6.62 -7.49 6.31
N PRO A 173 -6.04 -8.49 5.65
CA PRO A 173 -5.38 -9.60 6.34
C PRO A 173 -4.31 -9.13 7.32
N ALA A 174 -4.28 -9.71 8.51
CA ALA A 174 -3.44 -9.41 9.67
C ALA A 174 -3.81 -8.15 10.47
N PHE A 175 -4.72 -7.30 9.97
CA PHE A 175 -5.14 -6.11 10.74
C PHE A 175 -5.95 -6.48 11.99
N GLU A 176 -6.48 -7.70 12.08
CA GLU A 176 -7.11 -8.26 13.27
C GLU A 176 -6.14 -8.41 14.46
N GLN A 177 -4.81 -8.33 14.26
CA GLN A 177 -3.82 -8.42 15.33
C GLN A 177 -3.91 -7.26 16.34
N GLN A 178 -4.49 -6.11 15.96
CA GLN A 178 -4.73 -4.98 16.87
C GLN A 178 -6.16 -4.43 16.70
N PRO A 179 -7.20 -5.16 17.11
CA PRO A 179 -8.60 -4.82 16.82
C PRO A 179 -9.06 -3.50 17.46
N ASN A 180 -8.49 -3.12 18.60
CA ASN A 180 -8.90 -1.95 19.38
C ASN A 180 -8.17 -0.65 18.99
N GLU A 181 -7.26 -0.70 18.02
CA GLU A 181 -6.55 0.50 17.55
C GLU A 181 -7.45 1.32 16.62
N TRP A 182 -7.72 2.57 16.97
CA TRP A 182 -8.57 3.51 16.22
C TRP A 182 -7.78 4.45 15.29
N ALA A 183 -6.49 4.31 15.23
CA ALA A 183 -5.64 5.14 14.38
C ALA A 183 -5.96 4.95 12.89
N ALA A 184 -5.89 6.02 12.11
CA ALA A 184 -6.20 6.04 10.69
C ALA A 184 -5.34 5.06 9.86
N PHE A 185 -4.10 4.77 10.30
CA PHE A 185 -3.22 3.83 9.58
C PHE A 185 -3.77 2.39 9.50
N ARG A 186 -4.82 2.12 10.25
CA ARG A 186 -5.50 0.82 10.35
C ARG A 186 -6.90 0.83 9.74
N ALA A 187 -7.21 1.83 8.92
CA ALA A 187 -8.53 1.95 8.30
C ALA A 187 -8.89 0.71 7.47
N PRO A 188 -10.14 0.20 7.58
CA PRO A 188 -10.66 -0.87 6.76
C PRO A 188 -10.86 -0.42 5.32
N VAL A 189 -11.05 -1.39 4.40
CA VAL A 189 -11.26 -1.15 2.97
C VAL A 189 -12.71 -1.37 2.57
N SER A 190 -13.18 -0.67 1.54
CA SER A 190 -14.52 -0.84 0.97
C SER A 190 -14.55 -0.41 -0.50
N ALA A 191 -15.46 -0.96 -1.31
CA ALA A 191 -15.55 -0.61 -2.73
C ALA A 191 -15.95 0.86 -2.95
N VAL A 192 -16.82 1.39 -2.09
CA VAL A 192 -17.13 2.83 -2.01
C VAL A 192 -16.46 3.37 -0.75
N ALA A 193 -15.21 3.73 -0.86
CA ALA A 193 -14.45 4.32 0.23
C ALA A 193 -14.56 5.86 0.20
N LEU A 194 -14.54 6.49 1.36
CA LEU A 194 -14.59 7.94 1.48
C LEU A 194 -13.61 8.43 2.55
N ASN A 195 -12.83 9.47 2.25
CA ASN A 195 -11.86 10.07 3.17
C ASN A 195 -10.90 9.05 3.81
N GLY A 196 -10.52 7.98 3.07
CA GLY A 196 -9.70 6.90 3.59
C GLY A 196 -10.41 6.04 4.63
N ASN A 197 -11.74 5.93 4.58
CA ASN A 197 -12.59 5.25 5.56
C ASN A 197 -12.30 5.70 7.00
N THR A 198 -12.18 7.04 7.14
CA THR A 198 -11.94 7.72 8.42
C THR A 198 -12.97 8.80 8.67
N VAL A 199 -13.13 9.18 9.93
CA VAL A 199 -13.82 10.40 10.35
C VAL A 199 -12.80 11.32 11.02
N THR A 200 -12.88 12.62 10.70
CA THR A 200 -12.01 13.64 11.26
C THR A 200 -12.85 14.67 12.01
N LEU A 201 -12.67 14.72 13.34
CA LEU A 201 -13.15 15.84 14.14
C LEU A 201 -12.26 17.04 13.86
N ALA A 202 -12.85 18.14 13.40
CA ALA A 202 -12.20 19.43 13.27
C ALA A 202 -12.73 20.35 14.38
N VAL A 203 -11.82 21.01 15.11
CA VAL A 203 -12.15 21.93 16.22
C VAL A 203 -11.47 23.26 15.99
N ARG A 204 -12.24 24.32 15.96
CA ARG A 204 -11.76 25.70 15.83
C ARG A 204 -12.15 26.48 17.09
N PRO A 205 -11.19 27.08 17.80
CA PRO A 205 -11.48 27.89 18.97
C PRO A 205 -12.32 29.13 18.61
N THR A 206 -13.03 29.64 19.61
CA THR A 206 -13.78 30.88 19.59
C THR A 206 -13.21 31.80 20.68
N SER A 207 -14.04 32.59 21.38
CA SER A 207 -13.62 33.35 22.56
C SER A 207 -13.44 32.40 23.77
N ALA A 208 -12.45 32.68 24.61
CA ALA A 208 -12.22 31.93 25.85
C ALA A 208 -13.49 31.82 26.71
N GLY A 209 -13.74 30.65 27.27
CA GLY A 209 -14.95 30.32 28.03
C GLY A 209 -16.16 29.91 27.18
N GLN A 210 -16.16 30.13 25.87
CA GLN A 210 -17.24 29.74 24.96
C GLN A 210 -17.03 28.35 24.37
N SER A 211 -18.08 27.76 23.78
CA SER A 211 -17.97 26.52 23.03
C SER A 211 -17.16 26.74 21.75
N ALA A 212 -16.17 25.87 21.48
CA ALA A 212 -15.47 25.82 20.21
C ALA A 212 -16.41 25.34 19.09
N ILE A 213 -16.14 25.78 17.87
CA ILE A 213 -16.85 25.26 16.69
C ILE A 213 -16.23 23.92 16.33
N SER A 214 -17.05 22.87 16.35
CA SER A 214 -16.60 21.52 16.02
C SER A 214 -17.52 20.85 15.00
N TRP A 215 -16.92 20.10 14.06
CA TRP A 215 -17.65 19.33 13.06
C TRP A 215 -16.87 18.08 12.66
N PHE A 216 -17.57 17.11 12.09
CA PHE A 216 -16.96 15.92 11.50
C PHE A 216 -16.89 16.01 9.98
N ASP A 217 -15.78 15.54 9.39
CA ASP A 217 -15.62 15.26 7.96
C ASP A 217 -15.30 13.76 7.79
N PRO A 218 -16.12 13.01 7.02
CA PRO A 218 -17.31 13.43 6.29
C PRO A 218 -18.50 13.71 7.23
N PRO A 219 -19.49 14.51 6.76
CA PRO A 219 -20.70 14.80 7.51
C PRO A 219 -21.65 13.60 7.56
N GLY A 220 -22.64 13.63 8.47
CA GLY A 220 -23.77 12.70 8.53
C GLY A 220 -23.51 11.32 9.11
N PHE A 221 -22.25 10.95 9.38
CA PHE A 221 -21.90 9.60 9.87
C PHE A 221 -21.70 9.53 11.39
N VAL A 222 -21.46 10.64 12.06
CA VAL A 222 -21.20 10.70 13.50
C VAL A 222 -22.28 11.48 14.20
N ASP A 223 -22.93 10.87 15.18
CA ASP A 223 -23.83 11.54 16.12
C ASP A 223 -23.00 12.11 17.27
N VAL A 224 -23.13 13.39 17.55
CA VAL A 224 -22.30 14.11 18.53
C VAL A 224 -23.07 14.36 19.82
N ASP A 225 -22.46 13.99 20.95
CA ASP A 225 -22.89 14.34 22.30
C ASP A 225 -21.78 15.11 23.01
N GLY A 226 -22.14 16.24 23.66
CA GLY A 226 -21.20 17.13 24.31
C GLY A 226 -20.53 18.14 23.37
N ALA A 227 -19.58 18.91 23.90
CA ALA A 227 -18.88 19.96 23.18
C ALA A 227 -17.47 20.18 23.74
N VAL A 228 -16.57 20.70 22.90
CA VAL A 228 -15.25 21.20 23.30
C VAL A 228 -15.41 22.67 23.66
N LYS A 229 -14.79 23.13 24.75
CA LYS A 229 -14.76 24.56 25.14
C LYS A 229 -13.45 25.21 24.64
N THR A 230 -13.50 26.50 24.39
CA THR A 230 -12.31 27.31 24.20
C THR A 230 -11.76 27.68 25.57
N GLY A 231 -10.54 27.25 25.88
CA GLY A 231 -9.82 27.59 27.09
C GLY A 231 -8.90 28.77 26.91
N GLU A 232 -8.02 28.99 27.87
CA GLU A 232 -6.90 29.93 27.76
C GLU A 232 -5.85 29.43 26.75
N ASP A 233 -4.90 30.28 26.38
CA ASP A 233 -3.81 29.94 25.46
C ASP A 233 -3.03 28.70 25.93
N GLY A 234 -2.77 27.79 25.02
CA GLY A 234 -2.05 26.54 25.30
C GLY A 234 -2.88 25.43 25.99
N ALA A 235 -4.17 25.62 26.23
CA ALA A 235 -5.05 24.67 26.91
C ALA A 235 -5.59 23.56 25.99
N ASP A 236 -4.71 22.75 25.38
CA ASP A 236 -5.10 21.68 24.46
C ASP A 236 -5.35 20.34 25.19
N ALA A 237 -6.60 20.06 25.53
CA ALA A 237 -7.05 18.83 26.19
C ALA A 237 -8.38 18.32 25.60
N VAL A 238 -8.47 18.24 24.26
CA VAL A 238 -9.67 17.72 23.58
C VAL A 238 -9.78 16.22 23.79
N VAL A 239 -10.93 15.78 24.27
CA VAL A 239 -11.29 14.38 24.45
C VAL A 239 -12.32 13.98 23.39
N LEU A 240 -11.98 12.98 22.58
CA LEU A 240 -12.84 12.36 21.58
C LEU A 240 -12.98 10.86 21.90
N ALA A 241 -14.14 10.42 22.37
CA ALA A 241 -14.48 9.02 22.53
C ALA A 241 -15.50 8.61 21.45
N LEU A 242 -15.10 7.67 20.57
CA LEU A 242 -15.97 7.10 19.55
C LEU A 242 -16.48 5.73 19.98
N SER A 243 -17.73 5.44 19.66
CA SER A 243 -18.34 4.13 19.83
C SER A 243 -19.29 3.81 18.68
N PRO A 244 -19.50 2.53 18.33
CA PRO A 244 -20.51 2.12 17.37
C PRO A 244 -21.91 2.54 17.84
N ASN A 245 -22.74 3.04 16.91
CA ASN A 245 -24.15 3.39 17.12
C ASN A 245 -24.99 2.88 15.94
N GLY A 246 -25.40 1.62 15.99
CA GLY A 246 -26.11 0.97 14.89
C GLY A 246 -25.26 0.96 13.63
N LYS A 247 -25.70 1.70 12.60
CA LYS A 247 -25.01 1.80 11.30
C LYS A 247 -24.03 2.98 11.21
N ARG A 248 -23.94 3.79 12.26
CA ARG A 248 -23.11 5.01 12.35
C ARG A 248 -22.20 4.96 13.57
N LEU A 249 -21.55 6.06 13.89
CA LEU A 249 -20.78 6.25 15.11
C LEU A 249 -21.45 7.28 16.01
N SER A 250 -21.25 7.12 17.32
CA SER A 250 -21.50 8.15 18.33
C SER A 250 -20.17 8.69 18.83
N ALA A 251 -20.09 10.01 18.99
CA ALA A 251 -18.95 10.70 19.55
C ALA A 251 -19.33 11.41 20.83
N LYS A 252 -18.62 11.14 21.94
CA LYS A 252 -18.65 11.98 23.14
C LYS A 252 -17.48 12.95 23.08
N LEU A 253 -17.81 14.24 23.09
CA LEU A 253 -16.84 15.34 23.05
C LEU A 253 -16.78 16.06 24.39
N SER A 254 -15.56 16.34 24.84
CA SER A 254 -15.34 17.17 26.05
C SER A 254 -13.94 17.78 26.00
N GLY A 255 -13.60 18.52 27.06
CA GLY A 255 -12.28 19.14 27.21
C GLY A 255 -12.20 20.52 26.58
N THR A 256 -10.97 20.96 26.33
CA THR A 256 -10.65 22.33 25.93
C THR A 256 -9.71 22.36 24.74
N VAL A 257 -9.82 23.43 23.94
CA VAL A 257 -8.84 23.83 22.93
C VAL A 257 -8.38 25.25 23.25
N GLY A 258 -7.08 25.53 23.16
CA GLY A 258 -6.53 26.86 23.45
C GLY A 258 -7.07 27.94 22.52
N ALA A 259 -7.29 29.14 23.03
CA ALA A 259 -7.79 30.26 22.23
C ALA A 259 -6.79 30.68 21.12
N ASP A 260 -5.50 30.44 21.35
CA ASP A 260 -4.39 30.68 20.39
C ASP A 260 -4.24 29.53 19.37
N ALA A 261 -4.91 28.40 19.58
CA ALA A 261 -4.79 27.26 18.68
C ALA A 261 -5.39 27.57 17.30
N LYS A 262 -4.70 27.06 16.27
CA LYS A 262 -5.29 27.00 14.92
C LYS A 262 -6.34 25.88 14.88
N LEU A 263 -6.95 25.68 13.72
CA LEU A 263 -7.82 24.54 13.49
C LEU A 263 -7.10 23.22 13.81
N VAL A 264 -7.52 22.52 14.85
CA VAL A 264 -7.02 21.19 15.25
C VAL A 264 -7.87 20.09 14.63
N ARG A 265 -7.24 18.94 14.32
CA ARG A 265 -7.89 17.79 13.68
C ARG A 265 -7.52 16.50 14.36
N TYR A 266 -8.54 15.67 14.62
CA TYR A 266 -8.39 14.33 15.21
C TYR A 266 -9.03 13.30 14.28
N THR A 267 -8.19 12.56 13.55
CA THR A 267 -8.65 11.55 12.58
C THR A 267 -8.66 10.16 13.22
N ARG A 268 -9.75 9.44 13.05
CA ARG A 268 -9.94 8.05 13.50
C ARG A 268 -10.51 7.21 12.38
N ARG A 269 -10.10 5.94 12.30
CA ARG A 269 -10.75 4.99 11.40
C ARG A 269 -12.22 4.78 11.78
N VAL A 270 -13.01 4.36 10.82
CA VAL A 270 -14.34 3.80 11.12
C VAL A 270 -14.20 2.27 11.31
N ASP A 271 -15.16 1.65 11.99
CA ASP A 271 -15.15 0.21 12.21
C ASP A 271 -15.78 -0.52 11.01
N ASP A 272 -16.99 -0.11 10.63
CA ASP A 272 -17.65 -0.57 9.40
C ASP A 272 -17.75 0.60 8.39
N PRO A 273 -16.98 0.57 7.27
CA PRO A 273 -16.96 1.66 6.31
C PRO A 273 -18.10 1.59 5.28
N ARG A 274 -18.84 0.48 5.23
CA ARG A 274 -19.72 0.15 4.10
C ARG A 274 -20.81 1.18 3.82
N LEU A 275 -21.26 1.93 4.82
CA LEU A 275 -22.28 2.95 4.69
C LEU A 275 -21.77 4.39 4.86
N LEU A 276 -20.49 4.58 5.17
CA LEU A 276 -19.90 5.91 5.42
C LEU A 276 -20.19 6.88 4.27
N ALA A 277 -19.90 6.47 3.04
CA ALA A 277 -20.12 7.31 1.85
C ALA A 277 -21.61 7.60 1.60
N GLY A 278 -22.50 6.67 1.94
CA GLY A 278 -23.95 6.86 1.80
C GLY A 278 -24.51 7.93 2.74
N TYR A 279 -24.12 7.87 4.02
CA TYR A 279 -24.55 8.89 5.01
C TYR A 279 -23.95 10.26 4.68
N ALA A 280 -22.68 10.32 4.25
CA ALA A 280 -22.07 11.55 3.79
C ALA A 280 -22.79 12.11 2.55
N LEU A 281 -23.11 11.27 1.58
CA LEU A 281 -23.86 11.66 0.39
C LEU A 281 -25.25 12.22 0.76
N LYS A 282 -25.98 11.55 1.66
CA LYS A 282 -27.29 12.03 2.13
C LYS A 282 -27.17 13.41 2.78
N ALA A 283 -26.20 13.61 3.67
CA ALA A 283 -25.98 14.90 4.32
C ALA A 283 -25.62 16.01 3.30
N ILE A 284 -24.75 15.71 2.32
CA ILE A 284 -24.35 16.67 1.27
C ILE A 284 -25.54 16.99 0.33
N LEU A 285 -26.40 16.00 -0.01
CA LEU A 285 -27.62 16.23 -0.78
C LEU A 285 -28.52 17.23 -0.07
N GLU A 286 -28.79 17.01 1.22
CA GLU A 286 -29.65 17.85 2.05
C GLU A 286 -29.05 19.25 2.22
N GLU A 287 -27.75 19.38 2.46
CA GLU A 287 -27.03 20.66 2.53
C GLU A 287 -27.15 21.46 1.23
N GLN A 288 -27.10 20.78 0.06
CA GLN A 288 -27.28 21.43 -1.24
C GLN A 288 -28.76 21.63 -1.66
N GLY A 289 -29.70 21.34 -0.77
CA GLY A 289 -31.13 21.56 -0.98
C GLY A 289 -31.83 20.47 -1.78
N ILE A 290 -31.23 19.28 -1.92
CA ILE A 290 -31.89 18.09 -2.49
C ILE A 290 -32.45 17.26 -1.35
N LYS A 291 -33.77 17.18 -1.24
CA LYS A 291 -34.46 16.42 -0.17
C LYS A 291 -34.30 14.92 -0.40
N VAL A 292 -34.02 14.14 0.66
CA VAL A 292 -33.98 12.67 0.63
C VAL A 292 -35.15 12.12 1.44
N GLY A 293 -36.03 11.34 0.79
CA GLY A 293 -37.25 10.80 1.42
C GLY A 293 -37.02 9.52 2.22
N GLY A 294 -36.00 8.75 1.88
CA GLY A 294 -35.70 7.48 2.51
C GLY A 294 -34.40 7.45 3.32
N ASP A 295 -33.92 6.24 3.56
CA ASP A 295 -32.73 5.95 4.37
C ASP A 295 -31.51 5.57 3.54
N VAL A 296 -30.36 5.42 4.23
CA VAL A 296 -29.14 4.88 3.65
C VAL A 296 -29.12 3.35 3.85
N LYS A 297 -28.94 2.61 2.75
CA LYS A 297 -28.98 1.13 2.73
C LYS A 297 -27.84 0.53 1.92
N LEU A 298 -27.36 -0.65 2.32
CA LEU A 298 -26.52 -1.48 1.46
C LEU A 298 -27.35 -2.09 0.35
N GLY A 299 -26.80 -2.15 -0.86
CA GLY A 299 -27.44 -2.82 -1.98
C GLY A 299 -27.20 -2.13 -3.31
N SER A 300 -27.71 -2.74 -4.37
CA SER A 300 -27.57 -2.24 -5.75
C SER A 300 -28.69 -1.26 -6.15
N GLY A 301 -29.74 -1.13 -5.31
CA GLY A 301 -30.93 -0.37 -5.68
C GLY A 301 -31.60 -0.86 -6.96
N GLU A 302 -32.46 -0.04 -7.55
CA GLU A 302 -33.05 -0.28 -8.87
C GLU A 302 -32.06 0.09 -9.98
N LYS A 303 -32.21 -0.54 -11.15
CA LYS A 303 -31.42 -0.17 -12.32
C LYS A 303 -31.82 1.24 -12.78
N GLY A 304 -30.83 2.13 -12.87
CA GLY A 304 -31.00 3.48 -13.37
C GLY A 304 -29.79 3.92 -14.20
N SER A 305 -29.93 5.04 -14.90
CA SER A 305 -28.82 5.63 -15.67
C SER A 305 -27.80 6.29 -14.74
N VAL A 306 -26.53 6.36 -15.17
CA VAL A 306 -25.50 7.16 -14.49
C VAL A 306 -25.83 8.64 -14.68
N ILE A 307 -26.01 9.37 -13.58
CA ILE A 307 -26.37 10.79 -13.57
C ILE A 307 -25.25 11.70 -13.05
N ALA A 308 -24.24 11.15 -12.35
CA ALA A 308 -22.99 11.84 -12.08
C ALA A 308 -21.85 10.82 -11.99
N ARG A 309 -20.61 11.25 -12.26
CA ARG A 309 -19.43 10.42 -12.24
C ARG A 309 -18.23 11.20 -11.70
N HIS A 310 -17.44 10.49 -10.90
CA HIS A 310 -16.11 10.91 -10.48
C HIS A 310 -15.08 9.92 -11.00
N GLU A 311 -13.96 10.41 -11.49
CA GLU A 311 -12.78 9.61 -11.83
C GLU A 311 -11.60 10.07 -10.98
N SER A 312 -10.87 9.11 -10.45
CA SER A 312 -9.64 9.39 -9.70
C SER A 312 -8.54 9.96 -10.59
N GLU A 313 -7.48 10.48 -9.98
CA GLU A 313 -6.20 10.63 -10.67
C GLU A 313 -5.71 9.25 -11.16
N PRO A 314 -4.79 9.20 -12.17
CA PRO A 314 -4.24 7.93 -12.64
C PRO A 314 -3.48 7.21 -11.52
N LEU A 315 -3.42 5.87 -11.60
CA LEU A 315 -2.74 5.02 -10.63
C LEU A 315 -1.30 5.50 -10.35
N SER A 316 -0.57 5.93 -11.38
CA SER A 316 0.78 6.49 -11.25
C SER A 316 0.86 7.64 -10.22
N THR A 317 -0.15 8.50 -10.16
CA THR A 317 -0.25 9.58 -9.16
C THR A 317 -0.66 9.04 -7.79
N LEU A 318 -1.62 8.11 -7.74
CA LEU A 318 -2.11 7.51 -6.48
C LEU A 318 -1.01 6.74 -5.75
N LEU A 319 -0.06 6.16 -6.49
CA LEU A 319 1.10 5.46 -5.91
C LEU A 319 2.00 6.36 -5.06
N TYR A 320 1.95 7.69 -5.21
CA TYR A 320 2.72 8.60 -4.34
C TYR A 320 2.32 8.51 -2.87
N ALA A 321 1.04 8.33 -2.58
CA ALA A 321 0.58 8.11 -1.21
C ALA A 321 1.17 6.81 -0.62
N LEU A 322 1.16 5.73 -1.38
CA LEU A 322 1.69 4.44 -1.00
C LEU A 322 3.21 4.47 -0.83
N GLY A 323 3.95 5.03 -1.77
CA GLY A 323 5.40 5.00 -1.79
C GLY A 323 6.04 6.07 -0.92
N LYS A 324 5.74 7.36 -1.16
CA LYS A 324 6.34 8.50 -0.45
C LYS A 324 5.88 8.58 1.00
N ASN A 325 4.57 8.48 1.25
CA ASN A 325 3.99 8.65 2.58
C ASN A 325 3.81 7.33 3.34
N SER A 326 4.03 6.20 2.65
CA SER A 326 3.81 4.87 3.22
C SER A 326 2.37 4.62 3.68
N ASP A 327 1.40 5.22 3.01
CA ASP A 327 -0.03 5.12 3.35
C ASP A 327 -0.52 3.66 3.22
N ASN A 328 -1.02 3.12 4.34
CA ASN A 328 -1.49 1.73 4.39
C ASN A 328 -2.84 1.58 3.71
N PHE A 329 -3.74 2.57 3.88
CA PHE A 329 -5.07 2.52 3.27
C PHE A 329 -4.98 2.48 1.74
N TYR A 330 -4.20 3.38 1.14
CA TYR A 330 -3.95 3.36 -0.30
C TYR A 330 -3.35 2.03 -0.75
N ALA A 331 -2.41 1.49 0.03
CA ALA A 331 -1.78 0.21 -0.30
C ALA A 331 -2.80 -0.95 -0.32
N GLU A 332 -3.66 -1.05 0.69
CA GLU A 332 -4.67 -2.12 0.78
C GLU A 332 -5.77 -1.97 -0.28
N MET A 333 -6.23 -0.74 -0.55
CA MET A 333 -7.21 -0.46 -1.58
C MET A 333 -6.70 -0.81 -2.99
N ILE A 334 -5.49 -0.33 -3.34
CA ILE A 334 -4.86 -0.63 -4.63
C ILE A 334 -4.58 -2.13 -4.75
N PHE A 335 -4.07 -2.77 -3.69
CA PHE A 335 -3.83 -4.20 -3.64
C PHE A 335 -5.09 -5.00 -3.95
N LYS A 336 -6.19 -4.75 -3.23
CA LYS A 336 -7.45 -5.47 -3.43
C LYS A 336 -8.06 -5.21 -4.82
N SER A 337 -7.86 -4.00 -5.36
CA SER A 337 -8.34 -3.62 -6.70
C SER A 337 -7.67 -4.42 -7.82
N ILE A 338 -6.44 -4.92 -7.64
CA ILE A 338 -5.79 -5.80 -8.62
C ILE A 338 -6.64 -7.03 -8.94
N ALA A 339 -7.31 -7.60 -7.92
CA ALA A 339 -8.25 -8.70 -8.13
C ALA A 339 -9.53 -8.27 -8.85
N GLY A 340 -10.03 -7.05 -8.56
CA GLY A 340 -11.33 -6.56 -9.07
C GLY A 340 -11.44 -6.41 -10.57
N GLU A 341 -10.32 -6.25 -11.26
CA GLU A 341 -10.27 -6.22 -12.72
C GLU A 341 -10.21 -7.63 -13.34
N ARG A 342 -10.06 -8.67 -12.51
CA ARG A 342 -9.98 -10.08 -12.95
C ARG A 342 -11.19 -10.89 -12.54
N SER A 343 -11.68 -10.68 -11.33
CA SER A 343 -12.84 -11.39 -10.76
C SER A 343 -13.58 -10.50 -9.75
N ARG A 344 -14.91 -10.61 -9.68
CA ARG A 344 -15.74 -9.86 -8.74
C ARG A 344 -16.67 -10.80 -7.98
N PRO A 345 -16.85 -10.60 -6.68
CA PRO A 345 -16.24 -9.56 -5.85
C PRO A 345 -14.73 -9.82 -5.62
N ALA A 346 -13.94 -8.74 -5.62
CA ALA A 346 -12.50 -8.82 -5.43
C ALA A 346 -12.15 -9.22 -3.98
N LYS A 347 -11.23 -10.18 -3.84
CA LYS A 347 -10.71 -10.64 -2.54
C LYS A 347 -9.22 -10.30 -2.41
N SER A 348 -8.77 -10.04 -1.19
CA SER A 348 -7.33 -9.83 -0.92
C SER A 348 -6.50 -11.06 -1.28
N GLN A 349 -7.03 -12.28 -1.12
CA GLN A 349 -6.33 -13.50 -1.52
C GLN A 349 -6.12 -13.57 -3.04
N ASP A 350 -7.14 -13.24 -3.83
CA ASP A 350 -7.03 -13.25 -5.31
C ASP A 350 -5.98 -12.22 -5.80
N ALA A 351 -5.84 -11.10 -5.09
CA ALA A 351 -4.79 -10.10 -5.37
C ALA A 351 -3.39 -10.63 -5.01
N ALA A 352 -3.26 -11.31 -3.87
CA ALA A 352 -2.03 -11.96 -3.45
C ALA A 352 -1.58 -13.01 -4.48
N ASP A 353 -2.51 -13.85 -4.93
CA ASP A 353 -2.27 -14.90 -5.93
C ASP A 353 -1.88 -14.30 -7.28
N ALA A 354 -2.53 -13.19 -7.70
CA ALA A 354 -2.20 -12.50 -8.94
C ALA A 354 -0.79 -11.90 -8.92
N ILE A 355 -0.39 -11.27 -7.81
CA ILE A 355 0.97 -10.74 -7.65
C ILE A 355 1.98 -11.90 -7.60
N SER A 356 1.70 -12.96 -6.84
CA SER A 356 2.59 -14.11 -6.73
C SER A 356 2.80 -14.79 -8.09
N ALA A 357 1.74 -14.99 -8.87
CA ALA A 357 1.83 -15.52 -10.22
C ALA A 357 2.65 -14.62 -11.16
N TRP A 358 2.50 -13.30 -11.02
CA TRP A 358 3.29 -12.34 -11.79
C TRP A 358 4.78 -12.37 -11.41
N LEU A 359 5.09 -12.49 -10.11
CA LEU A 359 6.48 -12.64 -9.64
C LEU A 359 7.13 -13.91 -10.19
N VAL A 360 6.43 -15.04 -10.11
CA VAL A 360 6.91 -16.33 -10.66
C VAL A 360 7.14 -16.24 -12.16
N LYS A 361 6.18 -15.69 -12.91
CA LYS A 361 6.28 -15.53 -14.37
C LYS A 361 7.51 -14.75 -14.81
N ASN A 362 7.96 -13.80 -14.00
CA ASN A 362 9.09 -12.91 -14.32
C ASN A 362 10.37 -13.29 -13.57
N ASP A 363 10.42 -14.47 -12.97
CA ASP A 363 11.55 -14.96 -12.17
C ASP A 363 12.02 -13.98 -11.07
N LEU A 364 11.05 -13.35 -10.38
CA LEU A 364 11.32 -12.36 -9.33
C LEU A 364 11.29 -12.93 -7.91
N GLY A 365 10.83 -14.17 -7.75
CA GLY A 365 10.81 -14.88 -6.47
C GLY A 365 12.04 -15.77 -6.30
N ASP A 366 12.43 -16.00 -5.05
CA ASP A 366 13.47 -16.97 -4.65
C ASP A 366 12.92 -18.01 -3.65
N GLY A 367 11.59 -18.21 -3.65
CA GLY A 367 10.88 -19.08 -2.71
C GLY A 367 10.60 -18.46 -1.35
N GLY A 368 11.22 -17.31 -1.02
CA GLY A 368 11.04 -16.61 0.26
C GLY A 368 9.99 -15.50 0.26
N VAL A 369 9.34 -15.23 -0.89
CA VAL A 369 8.34 -14.17 -1.00
C VAL A 369 6.95 -14.71 -0.68
N VAL A 370 6.30 -14.11 0.33
CA VAL A 370 4.89 -14.36 0.68
C VAL A 370 4.17 -13.02 0.74
N VAL A 371 3.18 -12.84 -0.12
CA VAL A 371 2.32 -11.66 -0.14
C VAL A 371 0.95 -12.06 0.44
N LYS A 372 0.50 -11.37 1.48
CA LYS A 372 -0.82 -11.56 2.11
C LYS A 372 -1.65 -10.30 2.15
N ASN A 373 -1.00 -9.14 2.34
CA ASN A 373 -1.66 -7.84 2.30
C ASN A 373 -0.81 -6.81 1.54
N GLY A 374 -1.41 -5.70 1.18
CA GLY A 374 -0.78 -4.69 0.33
C GLY A 374 0.18 -3.76 1.06
N SER A 375 0.02 -3.58 2.36
CA SER A 375 0.74 -2.55 3.13
C SER A 375 1.99 -3.04 3.85
N GLY A 376 2.06 -4.33 4.17
CA GLY A 376 3.09 -4.89 5.03
C GLY A 376 2.90 -4.51 6.50
N LEU A 377 1.70 -4.09 6.89
CA LEU A 377 1.38 -3.84 8.29
C LEU A 377 1.24 -5.17 9.02
N PHE A 378 1.75 -5.23 10.24
CA PHE A 378 1.78 -6.39 11.12
C PHE A 378 2.62 -7.57 10.58
N ASP A 379 2.50 -8.72 11.21
CA ASP A 379 3.26 -9.91 10.84
C ASP A 379 2.50 -10.77 9.82
N SER A 380 2.64 -10.44 8.54
CA SER A 380 1.92 -11.13 7.48
C SER A 380 2.78 -11.49 6.27
N ASN A 381 3.48 -10.51 5.72
CA ASN A 381 4.27 -10.67 4.51
C ASN A 381 5.68 -11.20 4.82
N ARG A 382 6.29 -11.85 3.82
CA ARG A 382 7.70 -12.26 3.86
C ARG A 382 8.38 -11.86 2.55
N ALA A 383 9.65 -11.50 2.65
CA ALA A 383 10.51 -11.24 1.50
C ALA A 383 11.97 -11.53 1.87
N THR A 384 12.80 -11.67 0.87
CA THR A 384 14.25 -11.70 1.01
C THR A 384 14.87 -10.42 0.48
N ALA A 385 16.05 -10.07 0.91
CA ALA A 385 16.77 -8.92 0.35
C ALA A 385 17.06 -9.15 -1.14
N PHE A 386 17.34 -10.41 -1.54
CA PHE A 386 17.61 -10.80 -2.92
C PHE A 386 16.39 -10.62 -3.82
N SER A 387 15.22 -11.16 -3.44
CA SER A 387 13.99 -11.01 -4.22
C SER A 387 13.57 -9.56 -4.36
N THR A 388 13.76 -8.76 -3.29
CA THR A 388 13.46 -7.32 -3.31
C THR A 388 14.41 -6.57 -4.27
N ALA A 389 15.70 -6.87 -4.27
CA ALA A 389 16.66 -6.28 -5.21
C ALA A 389 16.37 -6.67 -6.66
N LYS A 390 16.01 -7.95 -6.93
CA LYS A 390 15.55 -8.42 -8.26
C LYS A 390 14.31 -7.66 -8.72
N LEU A 391 13.32 -7.47 -7.84
CA LEU A 391 12.12 -6.68 -8.14
C LEU A 391 12.47 -5.23 -8.51
N LEU A 392 13.35 -4.59 -7.73
CA LEU A 392 13.82 -3.22 -8.02
C LEU A 392 14.51 -3.15 -9.38
N ARG A 393 15.42 -4.09 -9.66
CA ARG A 393 16.10 -4.17 -10.96
C ARG A 393 15.10 -4.36 -12.11
N TYR A 394 14.13 -5.26 -11.97
CA TYR A 394 13.08 -5.47 -12.96
C TYR A 394 12.30 -4.17 -13.25
N CYS A 395 11.84 -3.49 -12.19
CA CYS A 395 11.13 -2.22 -12.34
C CYS A 395 12.01 -1.10 -12.93
N TRP A 396 13.33 -1.16 -12.74
CA TRP A 396 14.27 -0.22 -13.36
C TRP A 396 14.44 -0.46 -14.85
N GLN A 397 14.44 -1.72 -15.29
CA GLN A 397 14.65 -2.10 -16.69
C GLN A 397 13.38 -2.05 -17.55
N ASP A 398 12.22 -2.27 -16.95
CA ASP A 398 10.94 -2.23 -17.67
C ASP A 398 10.52 -0.78 -17.97
N SER A 399 10.71 -0.36 -19.22
CA SER A 399 10.37 1.00 -19.69
C SER A 399 8.89 1.36 -19.52
N SER A 400 8.01 0.37 -19.42
CA SER A 400 6.56 0.58 -19.25
C SER A 400 6.15 0.94 -17.82
N MET A 401 7.04 0.77 -16.83
CA MET A 401 6.74 1.08 -15.43
C MET A 401 7.86 1.83 -14.69
N LYS A 402 9.07 1.91 -15.25
CA LYS A 402 10.25 2.49 -14.61
C LYS A 402 9.98 3.87 -14.01
N ASN A 403 9.44 4.75 -14.81
CA ASN A 403 9.26 6.16 -14.42
C ASN A 403 8.26 6.29 -13.26
N GLU A 404 7.12 5.64 -13.35
CA GLU A 404 6.07 5.65 -12.34
C GLU A 404 6.54 4.97 -11.06
N PHE A 405 7.24 3.84 -11.20
CA PHE A 405 7.75 3.09 -10.04
C PHE A 405 8.83 3.87 -9.29
N VAL A 406 9.75 4.52 -9.98
CA VAL A 406 10.81 5.34 -9.35
C VAL A 406 10.22 6.63 -8.76
N ALA A 407 9.27 7.27 -9.45
CA ALA A 407 8.66 8.53 -9.02
C ALA A 407 7.87 8.41 -7.71
N GLN A 408 7.27 7.24 -7.44
CA GLN A 408 6.52 7.01 -6.21
C GLN A 408 7.42 6.83 -4.97
N LEU A 409 8.72 6.56 -5.12
CA LEU A 409 9.64 6.39 -4.01
C LEU A 409 9.97 7.74 -3.33
N ALA A 410 10.19 7.72 -2.02
CA ALA A 410 10.62 8.89 -1.28
C ALA A 410 12.04 9.32 -1.71
N ILE A 411 12.27 10.62 -1.78
CA ILE A 411 13.55 11.22 -2.17
C ILE A 411 14.35 11.57 -0.92
N GLY A 412 15.56 11.05 -0.83
CA GLY A 412 16.47 11.30 0.29
C GLY A 412 16.69 12.80 0.56
N GLY A 413 16.39 13.25 1.78
CA GLY A 413 16.53 14.62 2.25
C GLY A 413 15.56 15.62 1.62
N VAL A 414 14.49 15.16 0.93
CA VAL A 414 13.57 16.05 0.20
C VAL A 414 12.12 15.82 0.58
N ASP A 415 11.60 14.61 0.44
CA ASP A 415 10.17 14.33 0.61
C ASP A 415 9.87 13.01 1.32
N GLY A 416 8.58 12.78 1.56
CA GLY A 416 8.04 11.55 2.09
C GLY A 416 8.72 11.11 3.40
N THR A 417 8.83 9.80 3.59
CA THR A 417 9.44 9.20 4.78
C THR A 417 10.95 9.41 4.87
N LEU A 418 11.60 9.92 3.81
CA LEU A 418 13.03 10.24 3.77
C LEU A 418 13.34 11.72 3.89
N HIS A 419 12.35 12.61 4.11
CA HIS A 419 12.60 14.06 4.10
C HIS A 419 13.61 14.52 5.18
N LYS A 420 13.71 13.81 6.30
CA LYS A 420 14.72 14.07 7.37
C LYS A 420 16.00 13.23 7.22
N ARG A 421 15.93 12.09 6.51
CA ARG A 421 17.07 11.19 6.28
C ARG A 421 17.87 11.67 5.08
N PHE A 422 19.19 11.53 5.09
CA PHE A 422 20.12 12.01 4.06
C PHE A 422 20.12 13.54 3.83
N ARG A 423 19.46 14.34 4.68
CA ARG A 423 19.29 15.79 4.47
C ARG A 423 20.63 16.55 4.43
N ASN A 424 21.56 16.15 5.30
CA ASN A 424 22.85 16.78 5.49
C ASN A 424 23.99 15.94 4.90
N THR A 425 23.71 15.07 3.94
CA THR A 425 24.70 14.20 3.30
C THR A 425 24.80 14.51 1.81
N ARG A 426 25.87 14.03 1.18
CA ARG A 426 26.05 14.15 -0.28
C ARG A 426 25.05 13.27 -1.06
N ALA A 427 24.52 12.20 -0.44
CA ALA A 427 23.51 11.32 -1.02
C ALA A 427 22.12 11.96 -1.13
N ARG A 428 21.94 13.16 -0.57
CA ARG A 428 20.71 13.94 -0.73
C ARG A 428 20.31 14.02 -2.21
N ARG A 429 19.03 13.81 -2.52
CA ARG A 429 18.43 13.79 -3.87
C ARG A 429 18.88 12.62 -4.77
N ALA A 430 19.95 11.92 -4.48
CA ALA A 430 20.34 10.73 -5.25
C ALA A 430 19.58 9.46 -4.82
N VAL A 431 19.16 9.39 -3.56
CA VAL A 431 18.43 8.23 -3.02
C VAL A 431 16.96 8.32 -3.41
N ARG A 432 16.41 7.17 -3.87
CA ARG A 432 14.99 6.90 -4.12
C ARG A 432 14.64 5.62 -3.39
N ALA A 433 13.94 5.68 -2.26
CA ALA A 433 13.73 4.45 -1.50
C ALA A 433 12.41 4.41 -0.74
N LYS A 434 11.99 3.20 -0.44
CA LYS A 434 10.88 2.86 0.44
C LYS A 434 11.41 2.46 1.80
N THR A 435 10.89 3.08 2.84
CA THR A 435 11.14 2.70 4.24
C THR A 435 10.17 1.63 4.71
N GLY A 436 10.58 0.80 5.66
CA GLY A 436 9.71 -0.09 6.45
C GLY A 436 9.99 0.10 7.94
N THR A 437 8.94 0.09 8.75
CA THR A 437 9.04 0.16 10.21
C THR A 437 7.86 -0.57 10.85
N LEU A 438 8.18 -1.57 11.65
CA LEU A 438 7.34 -2.20 12.66
C LEU A 438 8.15 -2.24 13.96
N ASP A 439 7.54 -2.68 15.05
CA ASP A 439 8.20 -2.74 16.36
C ASP A 439 9.48 -3.59 16.33
N ASP A 440 9.48 -4.67 15.56
CA ASP A 440 10.58 -5.64 15.44
C ASP A 440 11.21 -5.71 14.04
N ALA A 441 10.82 -4.83 13.10
CA ALA A 441 11.34 -4.84 11.74
C ALA A 441 11.62 -3.43 11.21
N ILE A 442 12.83 -3.26 10.65
CA ILE A 442 13.25 -2.05 9.92
C ILE A 442 13.65 -2.46 8.52
N ALA A 443 13.27 -1.66 7.53
CA ALA A 443 13.64 -1.90 6.13
C ALA A 443 13.93 -0.59 5.39
N LEU A 444 14.86 -0.70 4.42
CA LEU A 444 15.12 0.36 3.45
C LEU A 444 15.55 -0.29 2.13
N SER A 445 14.75 -0.10 1.08
CA SER A 445 15.07 -0.64 -0.25
C SER A 445 14.72 0.35 -1.34
N GLY A 446 15.55 0.39 -2.39
CA GLY A 446 15.38 1.35 -3.47
C GLY A 446 16.63 1.51 -4.31
N TYR A 447 16.91 2.74 -4.71
CA TYR A 447 17.99 3.07 -5.64
C TYR A 447 18.88 4.20 -5.12
N VAL A 448 20.16 4.11 -5.47
CA VAL A 448 21.08 5.24 -5.51
C VAL A 448 21.33 5.56 -6.97
N LEU A 449 20.80 6.69 -7.44
CA LEU A 449 20.95 7.12 -8.83
C LEU A 449 22.41 7.51 -9.08
N GLY A 450 23.00 6.99 -10.16
CA GLY A 450 24.33 7.35 -10.61
C GLY A 450 24.36 8.71 -11.33
N PRO A 451 25.52 9.36 -11.44
CA PRO A 451 25.70 10.49 -12.33
C PRO A 451 25.62 10.04 -13.80
N PRO A 452 25.48 10.97 -14.76
CA PRO A 452 25.46 10.62 -16.18
C PRO A 452 26.62 9.73 -16.59
N GLY A 453 26.32 8.62 -17.28
CA GLY A 453 27.31 7.64 -17.72
C GLY A 453 27.71 6.59 -16.70
N LYS A 454 27.13 6.60 -15.50
CA LYS A 454 27.29 5.51 -14.51
C LYS A 454 25.96 4.85 -14.21
N SER A 455 26.01 3.55 -13.89
CA SER A 455 24.84 2.73 -13.53
C SER A 455 24.13 3.27 -12.30
N THR A 456 22.86 2.93 -12.18
CA THR A 456 22.09 3.09 -10.93
C THR A 456 22.25 1.83 -10.08
N ILE A 457 22.43 2.00 -8.77
CA ILE A 457 22.53 0.87 -7.84
C ILE A 457 21.20 0.66 -7.16
N ALA A 458 20.64 -0.55 -7.29
CA ALA A 458 19.53 -1.05 -6.50
C ALA A 458 20.06 -1.63 -5.18
N PHE A 459 19.35 -1.40 -4.09
CA PHE A 459 19.70 -1.97 -2.80
C PHE A 459 18.47 -2.41 -2.01
N SER A 460 18.64 -3.46 -1.23
CA SER A 460 17.64 -3.92 -0.25
C SER A 460 18.33 -4.24 1.08
N ILE A 461 17.83 -3.65 2.16
CA ILE A 461 18.34 -3.83 3.52
C ILE A 461 17.14 -4.10 4.43
N LEU A 462 17.08 -5.32 4.97
CA LEU A 462 15.99 -5.80 5.82
C LEU A 462 16.56 -6.20 7.18
N PHE A 463 15.96 -5.72 8.25
CA PHE A 463 16.29 -6.08 9.63
C PHE A 463 15.04 -6.61 10.32
N ASN A 464 15.16 -7.77 10.95
CA ASN A 464 14.19 -8.29 11.91
C ASN A 464 14.86 -8.54 13.27
N ARG A 465 14.10 -8.70 14.32
CA ARG A 465 14.57 -8.81 15.71
C ARG A 465 15.35 -7.58 16.16
N VAL A 466 14.78 -6.40 15.88
CA VAL A 466 15.41 -5.11 16.22
C VAL A 466 14.60 -4.29 17.23
N SER A 467 13.73 -4.93 18.01
CA SER A 467 13.01 -4.26 19.10
C SER A 467 13.99 -3.56 20.05
N GLY A 468 13.74 -2.27 20.32
CA GLY A 468 14.64 -1.41 21.10
C GLY A 468 15.89 -0.90 20.34
N HIS A 469 16.20 -1.45 19.15
CA HIS A 469 17.39 -1.10 18.36
C HIS A 469 17.04 -0.48 16.99
N ALA A 470 15.82 -0.06 16.78
CA ALA A 470 15.34 0.51 15.52
C ALA A 470 16.15 1.73 15.05
N ALA A 471 16.64 2.56 15.96
CA ALA A 471 17.48 3.71 15.63
C ALA A 471 18.86 3.27 15.07
N SER A 472 19.49 2.28 15.69
CA SER A 472 20.76 1.70 15.24
C SER A 472 20.62 1.06 13.85
N ALA A 473 19.56 0.28 13.62
CA ALA A 473 19.27 -0.32 12.32
C ALA A 473 19.09 0.75 11.21
N ARG A 474 18.36 1.84 11.51
CA ARG A 474 18.22 2.96 10.56
C ARG A 474 19.54 3.65 10.25
N MET A 475 20.36 3.92 11.27
CA MET A 475 21.69 4.55 11.08
C MET A 475 22.62 3.66 10.28
N ALA A 476 22.63 2.36 10.54
CA ALA A 476 23.44 1.39 9.78
C ALA A 476 23.02 1.33 8.31
N ALA A 477 21.72 1.30 8.03
CA ALA A 477 21.19 1.36 6.67
C ALA A 477 21.58 2.66 5.97
N ASP A 478 21.44 3.82 6.62
CA ASP A 478 21.80 5.12 6.04
C ASP A 478 23.29 5.19 5.70
N LYS A 479 24.15 4.72 6.60
CA LYS A 479 25.61 4.68 6.39
C LYS A 479 25.99 3.81 5.18
N LEU A 480 25.37 2.64 5.01
CA LEU A 480 25.63 1.79 3.84
C LEU A 480 25.19 2.51 2.55
N VAL A 481 24.01 3.13 2.53
CA VAL A 481 23.51 3.86 1.36
C VAL A 481 24.40 5.07 1.02
N GLU A 482 24.96 5.76 2.01
CA GLU A 482 25.93 6.82 1.78
C GLU A 482 27.24 6.32 1.17
N LEU A 483 27.72 5.13 1.56
CA LEU A 483 28.90 4.51 0.96
C LEU A 483 28.62 4.08 -0.49
N ILE A 484 27.44 3.56 -0.79
CA ILE A 484 27.01 3.28 -2.18
C ILE A 484 27.07 4.57 -3.00
N TYR A 485 26.52 5.67 -2.48
CA TYR A 485 26.57 6.97 -3.15
C TYR A 485 28.02 7.42 -3.40
N GLN A 486 28.88 7.36 -2.39
CA GLN A 486 30.27 7.81 -2.49
C GLN A 486 31.04 7.04 -3.57
N ARG A 487 30.78 5.72 -3.72
CA ARG A 487 31.35 4.91 -4.79
C ARG A 487 30.87 5.37 -6.18
N GLN A 488 29.59 5.67 -6.32
CA GLN A 488 29.00 6.04 -7.61
C GLN A 488 29.44 7.43 -8.09
N TRP A 489 29.74 8.31 -7.19
CA TRP A 489 30.03 9.74 -7.46
C TRP A 489 31.50 10.12 -7.31
N ARG A 490 32.41 9.11 -7.21
CA ARG A 490 33.86 9.24 -7.28
C ARG A 490 34.39 9.36 -8.71
#